data_678c9ab47e93311e84002bee5867ac4e
#
_entry.id   678c9ab47e93311e84002bee5867ac4e
#
_cell.length_a   1.000
_cell.length_b   1.000
_cell.length_c   1.000
_cell.angle_alpha   90.00
_cell.angle_beta   90.00
_cell.angle_gamma   90.00
#
_symmetry.space_group_name_H-M   'P 1'
#
loop_
_entity.id
_entity.type
_entity.pdbx_description
1 polymer ?
#
loop_
_entity_poly.entity_id
_entity_poly.type
_entity_poly.pdbx_seq_one_letter_code
_entity_poly.pdbx_strand_id
1 'polypeptide(L)'
;MILDKINSPEDLRRLDIEELRPLCGEIRDYIVRCCADNPGHLASSLGAVELIVGLHYVFDTPKDKLVFDVGHQAYAHKILTGRKEAFKKNRMPDGISGFPNRDESEYDAFGAGHASTSISAALGMAEAAKLSGTGEKVVAMIGDGAMTGGLALEGLNNAGWEDTDLLVVLNDNDMAIDGNKGALHSYLLKLTTDPAYNRIKTRIWEKLGAGKFRNRIQWFVRKTKSGLVTTSGGDLFEAFGFWYFGPIDGNDVVEVVKTLRRLKDIKGPKILHTCTVKGKGYAPAESDPTTWHAPGKFNPKTGERQVKEYSASRYQDVFGQVLCELAEKDPKVVGITPAMATGSGMSGFAERFPDRFFDVGIAEEHAATFAAGLAAGGMKPYCVIYSSFAQRAYDEIIHDIALQRLGVVLCLDRAGLVGEDGATHQGAFDMASLRCIPDTVIAAPKDEIELKRLLYTGTGIKDGPFVIRYPRGLGEGTDWRNATPEPLEIGKGEKITDGEEVAVLALGPVVNRAVEAAERLRKETGKGPAIFNVRFLKPFDPGIMEEAARFKNILTLEDGCLKGGLFSEVSEYVASRGLDITVKGLGIPDRFITQAPVTRQRELCGLDTERIYSEIAGLFQK
;
A
#
# COMPACT_ATOMS: atom_id res chain seq x y z
N MET A 1 7.17 27.24 -22.91
CA MET A 1 6.74 25.82 -23.04
C MET A 1 5.21 25.77 -23.11
N ILE A 2 4.64 24.73 -23.69
CA ILE A 2 3.17 24.53 -23.73
C ILE A 2 2.63 24.39 -22.31
N LEU A 3 3.33 23.59 -21.47
CA LEU A 3 2.95 23.36 -20.08
C LEU A 3 2.85 24.64 -19.24
N ASP A 4 3.57 25.70 -19.58
CA ASP A 4 3.49 26.97 -18.85
C ASP A 4 2.12 27.66 -19.00
N LYS A 5 1.41 27.37 -20.08
CA LYS A 5 0.09 27.92 -20.38
C LYS A 5 -1.06 27.11 -19.75
N ILE A 6 -0.76 25.91 -19.22
CA ILE A 6 -1.76 25.01 -18.65
C ILE A 6 -1.84 25.21 -17.14
N ASN A 7 -2.97 25.71 -16.67
CA ASN A 7 -3.31 25.85 -15.26
C ASN A 7 -4.53 25.02 -14.86
N SER A 8 -5.32 24.59 -15.84
CA SER A 8 -6.50 23.75 -15.64
C SER A 8 -6.72 22.80 -16.82
N PRO A 9 -7.53 21.75 -16.67
CA PRO A 9 -7.96 20.91 -17.81
C PRO A 9 -8.71 21.69 -18.89
N GLU A 10 -9.31 22.83 -18.55
CA GLU A 10 -9.95 23.70 -19.54
C GLU A 10 -8.93 24.30 -20.51
N ASP A 11 -7.76 24.75 -20.02
CA ASP A 11 -6.67 25.23 -20.87
C ASP A 11 -6.15 24.12 -21.79
N LEU A 12 -6.02 22.90 -21.24
CA LEU A 12 -5.61 21.73 -22.01
C LEU A 12 -6.57 21.44 -23.19
N ARG A 13 -7.88 21.56 -22.97
CA ARG A 13 -8.90 21.30 -24.00
C ARG A 13 -8.90 22.34 -25.15
N ARG A 14 -8.23 23.48 -24.96
CA ARG A 14 -8.09 24.54 -26.00
C ARG A 14 -6.92 24.26 -26.96
N LEU A 15 -6.05 23.33 -26.64
CA LEU A 15 -4.90 22.98 -27.48
C LEU A 15 -5.35 22.21 -28.73
N ASP A 16 -4.59 22.36 -29.81
CA ASP A 16 -4.68 21.46 -30.95
C ASP A 16 -4.14 20.08 -30.60
N ILE A 17 -4.68 19.04 -31.24
CA ILE A 17 -4.31 17.65 -30.93
C ILE A 17 -2.82 17.35 -31.18
N GLU A 18 -2.21 18.07 -32.12
CA GLU A 18 -0.79 17.99 -32.46
C GLU A 18 0.12 18.53 -31.35
N GLU A 19 -0.38 19.45 -30.52
CA GLU A 19 0.34 20.04 -29.39
C GLU A 19 0.41 19.08 -28.18
N LEU A 20 -0.43 18.05 -28.14
CA LEU A 20 -0.48 17.13 -27.01
C LEU A 20 0.79 16.26 -26.89
N ARG A 21 1.41 15.85 -28.00
CA ARG A 21 2.65 15.05 -27.95
C ARG A 21 3.83 15.83 -27.32
N PRO A 22 4.17 17.06 -27.78
CA PRO A 22 5.20 17.84 -27.08
C PRO A 22 4.83 18.16 -25.64
N LEU A 23 3.56 18.41 -25.31
CA LEU A 23 3.11 18.61 -23.94
C LEU A 23 3.39 17.40 -23.06
N CYS A 24 3.12 16.17 -23.53
CA CYS A 24 3.45 14.96 -22.78
C CYS A 24 4.95 14.87 -22.46
N GLY A 25 5.84 15.25 -23.39
CA GLY A 25 7.27 15.37 -23.16
C GLY A 25 7.61 16.37 -22.07
N GLU A 26 7.05 17.59 -22.13
CA GLU A 26 7.27 18.63 -21.13
C GLU A 26 6.78 18.22 -19.71
N ILE A 27 5.66 17.50 -19.61
CA ILE A 27 5.15 16.96 -18.34
C ILE A 27 6.13 15.92 -17.77
N ARG A 28 6.65 15.00 -18.60
CA ARG A 28 7.65 14.01 -18.17
C ARG A 28 8.90 14.67 -17.62
N ASP A 29 9.46 15.62 -18.37
CA ASP A 29 10.65 16.36 -17.96
C ASP A 29 10.41 17.09 -16.62
N TYR A 30 9.20 17.61 -16.43
CA TYR A 30 8.81 18.26 -15.19
C TYR A 30 8.74 17.26 -14.03
N ILE A 31 8.10 16.10 -14.22
CA ILE A 31 8.02 15.02 -13.22
C ILE A 31 9.42 14.55 -12.83
N VAL A 32 10.29 14.26 -13.82
CA VAL A 32 11.66 13.78 -13.57
C VAL A 32 12.45 14.79 -12.73
N ARG A 33 12.39 16.08 -13.06
CA ARG A 33 13.07 17.14 -12.29
C ARG A 33 12.57 17.23 -10.85
N CYS A 34 11.24 17.24 -10.65
CA CYS A 34 10.68 17.33 -9.31
C CYS A 34 10.99 16.08 -8.46
N CYS A 35 10.90 14.88 -9.05
CA CYS A 35 11.18 13.63 -8.35
C CYS A 35 12.67 13.40 -8.09
N ALA A 36 13.58 14.07 -8.79
CA ALA A 36 15.00 14.03 -8.49
C ALA A 36 15.33 14.63 -7.13
N ASP A 37 14.64 15.71 -6.76
CA ASP A 37 14.80 16.40 -5.47
C ASP A 37 13.87 15.80 -4.39
N ASN A 38 12.61 15.55 -4.74
CA ASN A 38 11.57 14.99 -3.86
C ASN A 38 11.11 13.63 -4.41
N PRO A 39 11.78 12.54 -4.03
CA PRO A 39 11.51 11.20 -4.58
C PRO A 39 10.07 10.74 -4.39
N GLY A 40 9.51 10.11 -5.44
CA GLY A 40 8.16 9.59 -5.45
C GLY A 40 8.00 8.43 -6.44
N HIS A 41 6.76 8.15 -6.85
CA HIS A 41 6.41 7.08 -7.77
C HIS A 41 6.72 7.49 -9.24
N LEU A 42 8.00 7.44 -9.61
CA LEU A 42 8.47 8.02 -10.88
C LEU A 42 8.05 7.18 -12.08
N ALA A 43 8.48 5.93 -12.17
CA ALA A 43 8.29 5.12 -13.37
C ALA A 43 6.81 4.91 -13.73
N SER A 44 5.96 4.69 -12.72
CA SER A 44 4.51 4.54 -12.91
C SER A 44 3.85 5.81 -13.46
N SER A 45 4.27 6.97 -12.95
CA SER A 45 3.74 8.26 -13.40
C SER A 45 4.21 8.63 -14.81
N LEU A 46 5.46 8.31 -15.18
CA LEU A 46 5.97 8.54 -16.52
C LEU A 46 5.25 7.70 -17.59
N GLY A 47 4.91 6.45 -17.26
CA GLY A 47 4.19 5.55 -18.17
C GLY A 47 2.75 5.98 -18.46
N ALA A 48 2.12 6.73 -17.56
CA ALA A 48 0.69 7.07 -17.63
C ALA A 48 0.39 8.47 -18.20
N VAL A 49 1.40 9.24 -18.62
CA VAL A 49 1.24 10.66 -18.99
C VAL A 49 0.23 10.83 -20.13
N GLU A 50 0.34 10.08 -21.23
CA GLU A 50 -0.56 10.21 -22.39
C GLU A 50 -1.99 9.81 -22.06
N LEU A 51 -2.18 8.79 -21.23
CA LEU A 51 -3.50 8.37 -20.77
C LEU A 51 -4.17 9.49 -19.99
N ILE A 52 -3.45 10.11 -19.04
CA ILE A 52 -3.98 11.19 -18.19
C ILE A 52 -4.25 12.46 -19.00
N VAL A 53 -3.32 12.83 -19.90
CA VAL A 53 -3.55 13.96 -20.84
C VAL A 53 -4.78 13.69 -21.69
N GLY A 54 -4.90 12.49 -22.29
CA GLY A 54 -6.05 12.11 -23.10
C GLY A 54 -7.38 12.12 -22.34
N LEU A 55 -7.39 11.64 -21.10
CA LEU A 55 -8.57 11.67 -20.23
C LEU A 55 -9.03 13.09 -19.94
N HIS A 56 -8.13 13.99 -19.50
CA HIS A 56 -8.49 15.39 -19.25
C HIS A 56 -8.82 16.20 -20.51
N TYR A 57 -8.29 15.79 -21.67
CA TYR A 57 -8.61 16.41 -22.94
C TYR A 57 -9.99 16.06 -23.48
N VAL A 58 -10.48 14.84 -23.18
CA VAL A 58 -11.76 14.33 -23.70
C VAL A 58 -12.90 14.50 -22.71
N PHE A 59 -12.67 14.30 -21.42
CA PHE A 59 -13.69 14.38 -20.38
C PHE A 59 -13.72 15.78 -19.75
N ASP A 60 -14.91 16.23 -19.40
CA ASP A 60 -15.15 17.58 -18.84
C ASP A 60 -14.96 17.55 -17.32
N THR A 61 -13.70 17.35 -16.87
CA THR A 61 -13.36 17.37 -15.45
C THR A 61 -13.35 18.80 -14.89
N PRO A 62 -13.81 19.03 -13.64
CA PRO A 62 -14.15 18.05 -12.60
C PRO A 62 -15.61 17.56 -12.66
N LYS A 63 -16.44 18.02 -13.62
CA LYS A 63 -17.81 17.53 -13.79
C LYS A 63 -17.81 16.03 -14.06
N ASP A 64 -17.17 15.58 -15.12
CA ASP A 64 -16.89 14.15 -15.33
C ASP A 64 -15.88 13.67 -14.29
N LYS A 65 -16.04 12.45 -13.76
CA LYS A 65 -15.24 11.93 -12.65
C LYS A 65 -14.14 10.99 -13.14
N LEU A 66 -12.91 11.25 -12.73
CA LEU A 66 -11.78 10.35 -12.94
C LEU A 66 -11.39 9.73 -11.60
N VAL A 67 -11.39 8.41 -11.52
CA VAL A 67 -11.02 7.64 -10.33
C VAL A 67 -9.77 6.84 -10.65
N PHE A 68 -8.69 7.10 -9.92
CA PHE A 68 -7.41 6.42 -10.10
C PHE A 68 -7.29 5.25 -9.12
N ASP A 69 -6.92 4.08 -9.62
CA ASP A 69 -6.55 2.96 -8.77
C ASP A 69 -5.14 3.14 -8.21
N VAL A 70 -4.90 2.83 -6.93
CA VAL A 70 -3.67 3.16 -6.20
C VAL A 70 -3.36 4.66 -6.20
N GLY A 71 -3.36 5.30 -7.35
CA GLY A 71 -3.06 6.73 -7.52
C GLY A 71 -1.57 7.08 -7.62
N HIS A 72 -0.68 6.11 -7.57
CA HIS A 72 0.77 6.30 -7.70
C HIS A 72 1.19 6.78 -9.11
N GLN A 73 0.34 6.66 -10.12
CA GLN A 73 0.53 7.14 -11.49
C GLN A 73 -0.04 8.55 -11.73
N ALA A 74 -0.64 9.20 -10.74
CA ALA A 74 -1.45 10.40 -10.92
C ALA A 74 -0.68 11.74 -10.95
N TYR A 75 0.65 11.74 -11.14
CA TYR A 75 1.42 12.98 -11.09
C TYR A 75 1.07 13.96 -12.22
N ALA A 76 0.87 13.45 -13.45
CA ALA A 76 0.39 14.27 -14.55
C ALA A 76 -0.99 14.89 -14.26
N HIS A 77 -1.89 14.14 -13.59
CA HIS A 77 -3.19 14.66 -13.16
C HIS A 77 -3.03 15.85 -12.21
N LYS A 78 -2.18 15.76 -11.17
CA LYS A 78 -1.92 16.87 -10.25
C LYS A 78 -1.36 18.10 -10.97
N ILE A 79 -0.43 17.90 -11.90
CA ILE A 79 0.19 18.97 -12.68
C ILE A 79 -0.85 19.70 -13.55
N LEU A 80 -1.73 18.96 -14.23
CA LEU A 80 -2.74 19.48 -15.14
C LEU A 80 -3.94 20.12 -14.43
N THR A 81 -4.12 19.87 -13.15
CA THR A 81 -5.25 20.36 -12.33
C THR A 81 -4.85 21.47 -11.37
N GLY A 82 -3.95 22.37 -11.79
CA GLY A 82 -3.58 23.58 -11.08
C GLY A 82 -2.51 23.42 -9.99
N ARG A 83 -2.03 22.21 -9.74
CA ARG A 83 -1.05 21.92 -8.67
C ARG A 83 0.40 21.84 -9.15
N LYS A 84 0.72 22.37 -10.35
CA LYS A 84 2.07 22.33 -10.93
C LYS A 84 3.13 22.90 -9.99
N GLU A 85 2.92 24.09 -9.43
CA GLU A 85 3.88 24.69 -8.49
C GLU A 85 3.94 23.94 -7.15
N ALA A 86 2.79 23.51 -6.61
CA ALA A 86 2.73 22.74 -5.38
C ALA A 86 3.40 21.36 -5.53
N PHE A 87 3.44 20.81 -6.73
CA PHE A 87 4.08 19.52 -7.03
C PHE A 87 5.59 19.51 -6.76
N LYS A 88 6.25 20.68 -6.77
CA LYS A 88 7.66 20.81 -6.34
C LYS A 88 7.87 20.38 -4.88
N LYS A 89 6.82 20.40 -4.06
CA LYS A 89 6.81 19.91 -2.68
C LYS A 89 5.97 18.64 -2.51
N ASN A 90 5.84 17.84 -3.56
CA ASN A 90 5.11 16.57 -3.51
C ASN A 90 5.68 15.66 -2.42
N ARG A 91 4.82 15.07 -1.58
CA ARG A 91 5.16 14.17 -0.47
C ARG A 91 5.94 14.83 0.70
N MET A 92 6.05 16.16 0.70
CA MET A 92 6.69 16.92 1.78
C MET A 92 5.66 17.38 2.83
N PRO A 93 6.06 17.71 4.06
CA PRO A 93 5.14 18.12 5.14
C PRO A 93 4.24 19.30 4.79
N ASP A 94 4.79 20.29 4.08
CA ASP A 94 4.08 21.51 3.68
C ASP A 94 3.67 21.47 2.18
N GLY A 95 3.58 20.29 1.62
CA GLY A 95 3.29 20.04 0.23
C GLY A 95 2.02 19.23 0.03
N ILE A 96 1.89 18.71 -1.19
CA ILE A 96 0.76 17.87 -1.57
C ILE A 96 1.06 16.37 -1.34
N SER A 97 0.00 15.58 -1.16
CA SER A 97 0.08 14.12 -1.06
C SER A 97 0.67 13.48 -2.32
N GLY A 98 1.32 12.35 -2.17
CA GLY A 98 1.78 11.53 -3.30
C GLY A 98 0.65 10.83 -4.07
N PHE A 99 -0.57 10.87 -3.54
CA PHE A 99 -1.77 10.22 -4.10
C PHE A 99 -2.90 11.25 -4.27
N PRO A 100 -3.92 10.99 -5.11
CA PRO A 100 -5.13 11.78 -5.14
C PRO A 100 -5.77 11.91 -3.75
N ASN A 101 -6.16 13.14 -3.39
CA ASN A 101 -6.76 13.44 -2.10
C ASN A 101 -7.87 14.48 -2.28
N ARG A 102 -9.08 14.15 -1.88
CA ARG A 102 -10.27 15.01 -2.03
C ARG A 102 -10.16 16.36 -1.33
N ASP A 103 -9.36 16.42 -0.25
CA ASP A 103 -9.12 17.66 0.48
C ASP A 103 -8.14 18.62 -0.23
N GLU A 104 -7.41 18.12 -1.24
CA GLU A 104 -6.46 18.92 -2.00
C GLU A 104 -7.07 19.57 -3.24
N SER A 105 -8.05 18.93 -3.89
CA SER A 105 -8.58 19.39 -5.17
C SER A 105 -9.95 18.80 -5.50
N GLU A 106 -10.82 19.61 -6.07
CA GLU A 106 -12.11 19.16 -6.64
C GLU A 106 -11.97 18.16 -7.79
N TYR A 107 -10.79 18.12 -8.43
CA TYR A 107 -10.46 17.15 -9.48
C TYR A 107 -10.13 15.77 -8.94
N ASP A 108 -9.79 15.64 -7.65
CA ASP A 108 -9.54 14.37 -6.99
C ASP A 108 -10.89 13.76 -6.55
N ALA A 109 -11.64 13.21 -7.51
CA ALA A 109 -13.00 12.69 -7.29
C ALA A 109 -13.06 11.64 -6.16
N PHE A 110 -12.01 10.85 -5.99
CA PHE A 110 -11.87 9.85 -4.95
C PHE A 110 -10.42 9.79 -4.44
N GLY A 111 -10.24 9.65 -3.12
CA GLY A 111 -8.92 9.44 -2.52
C GLY A 111 -8.37 8.06 -2.89
N ALA A 112 -7.05 7.97 -3.09
CA ALA A 112 -6.41 6.73 -3.47
C ALA A 112 -5.18 6.45 -2.60
N GLY A 113 -4.60 5.25 -2.73
CA GLY A 113 -3.44 4.77 -1.97
C GLY A 113 -3.37 3.25 -1.99
N HIS A 114 -4.51 2.58 -1.91
CA HIS A 114 -4.63 1.12 -1.96
C HIS A 114 -5.16 0.65 -3.31
N ALA A 115 -4.73 -0.53 -3.75
CA ALA A 115 -5.10 -1.10 -5.04
C ALA A 115 -6.55 -1.62 -5.09
N SER A 116 -7.05 -1.80 -6.30
CA SER A 116 -8.29 -2.53 -6.63
C SER A 116 -9.60 -1.82 -6.22
N THR A 117 -9.55 -0.58 -5.72
CA THR A 117 -10.74 0.14 -5.22
C THR A 117 -11.47 0.96 -6.29
N SER A 118 -10.78 1.31 -7.39
CA SER A 118 -11.25 2.30 -8.35
C SER A 118 -12.55 1.92 -9.06
N ILE A 119 -12.70 0.65 -9.44
CA ILE A 119 -13.87 0.18 -10.18
C ILE A 119 -15.13 0.29 -9.31
N SER A 120 -15.08 -0.19 -8.08
CA SER A 120 -16.21 -0.11 -7.14
C SER A 120 -16.57 1.34 -6.80
N ALA A 121 -15.56 2.20 -6.56
CA ALA A 121 -15.80 3.62 -6.29
C ALA A 121 -16.42 4.33 -7.51
N ALA A 122 -15.89 4.08 -8.70
CA ALA A 122 -16.41 4.65 -9.94
C ALA A 122 -17.82 4.13 -10.27
N LEU A 123 -18.10 2.85 -10.01
CA LEU A 123 -19.44 2.28 -10.16
C LEU A 123 -20.44 3.00 -9.27
N GLY A 124 -20.12 3.20 -7.98
CA GLY A 124 -20.98 3.94 -7.06
C GLY A 124 -21.24 5.37 -7.53
N MET A 125 -20.22 6.07 -8.06
CA MET A 125 -20.39 7.42 -8.63
C MET A 125 -21.24 7.40 -9.90
N ALA A 126 -21.08 6.41 -10.77
CA ALA A 126 -21.86 6.28 -12.00
C ALA A 126 -23.34 6.02 -11.70
N GLU A 127 -23.65 5.17 -10.72
CA GLU A 127 -25.01 4.95 -10.25
C GLU A 127 -25.61 6.20 -9.58
N ALA A 128 -24.82 6.94 -8.79
CA ALA A 128 -25.24 8.21 -8.22
C ALA A 128 -25.59 9.24 -9.32
N ALA A 129 -24.76 9.35 -10.35
CA ALA A 129 -25.03 10.22 -11.51
C ALA A 129 -26.29 9.80 -12.28
N LYS A 130 -26.53 8.51 -12.44
CA LYS A 130 -27.74 7.93 -13.07
C LYS A 130 -28.98 8.26 -12.25
N LEU A 131 -28.96 8.06 -10.93
CA LEU A 131 -30.07 8.34 -10.02
C LEU A 131 -30.40 9.84 -9.92
N SER A 132 -29.38 10.67 -9.94
CA SER A 132 -29.50 12.14 -9.87
C SER A 132 -29.81 12.80 -11.22
N GLY A 133 -29.70 12.06 -12.33
CA GLY A 133 -29.93 12.58 -13.68
C GLY A 133 -28.90 13.63 -14.14
N THR A 134 -27.71 13.71 -13.53
CA THR A 134 -26.71 14.76 -13.82
C THR A 134 -26.00 14.56 -15.15
N GLY A 135 -25.98 13.32 -15.67
CA GLY A 135 -25.37 12.97 -16.94
C GLY A 135 -23.83 12.99 -16.95
N GLU A 136 -23.21 13.05 -15.78
CA GLU A 136 -21.76 12.96 -15.60
C GLU A 136 -21.23 11.64 -16.14
N LYS A 137 -20.04 11.69 -16.73
CA LYS A 137 -19.29 10.50 -17.12
C LYS A 137 -18.34 10.10 -16.01
N VAL A 138 -18.21 8.81 -15.80
CA VAL A 138 -17.29 8.27 -14.77
C VAL A 138 -16.30 7.32 -15.42
N VAL A 139 -15.02 7.54 -15.12
CA VAL A 139 -13.92 6.73 -15.64
C VAL A 139 -13.08 6.21 -14.47
N ALA A 140 -12.87 4.90 -14.41
CA ALA A 140 -11.89 4.26 -13.54
C ALA A 140 -10.61 3.97 -14.34
N MET A 141 -9.44 4.37 -13.84
CA MET A 141 -8.14 4.02 -14.41
C MET A 141 -7.45 3.04 -13.46
N ILE A 142 -7.23 1.81 -13.90
CA ILE A 142 -6.66 0.71 -13.11
C ILE A 142 -5.48 0.06 -13.83
N GLY A 143 -4.43 -0.31 -13.08
CA GLY A 143 -3.32 -1.09 -13.61
C GLY A 143 -3.62 -2.59 -13.65
N ASP A 144 -2.92 -3.31 -14.50
CA ASP A 144 -2.99 -4.77 -14.68
C ASP A 144 -2.73 -5.55 -13.38
N GLY A 145 -1.75 -5.14 -12.58
CA GLY A 145 -1.49 -5.72 -11.25
C GLY A 145 -2.67 -5.51 -10.29
N ALA A 146 -3.23 -4.30 -10.22
CA ALA A 146 -4.37 -4.00 -9.35
C ALA A 146 -5.68 -4.68 -9.80
N MET A 147 -5.79 -5.04 -11.08
CA MET A 147 -6.93 -5.78 -11.62
C MET A 147 -7.02 -7.22 -11.06
N THR A 148 -5.94 -7.77 -10.51
CA THR A 148 -5.93 -9.12 -9.93
C THR A 148 -6.60 -9.21 -8.56
N GLY A 149 -6.82 -8.09 -7.87
CA GLY A 149 -7.45 -8.07 -6.54
C GLY A 149 -8.94 -8.42 -6.59
N GLY A 150 -9.42 -9.12 -5.56
CA GLY A 150 -10.82 -9.57 -5.45
C GLY A 150 -11.83 -8.46 -5.64
N LEU A 151 -11.64 -7.33 -4.95
CA LEU A 151 -12.54 -6.16 -5.03
C LEU A 151 -12.68 -5.59 -6.45
N ALA A 152 -11.63 -5.64 -7.28
CA ALA A 152 -11.72 -5.21 -8.68
C ALA A 152 -12.62 -6.14 -9.49
N LEU A 153 -12.51 -7.47 -9.29
CA LEU A 153 -13.36 -8.48 -9.95
C LEU A 153 -14.81 -8.39 -9.47
N GLU A 154 -15.06 -8.15 -8.20
CA GLU A 154 -16.39 -7.89 -7.64
C GLU A 154 -17.01 -6.63 -8.26
N GLY A 155 -16.23 -5.55 -8.38
CA GLY A 155 -16.67 -4.33 -9.05
C GLY A 155 -17.03 -4.54 -10.52
N LEU A 156 -16.21 -5.30 -11.27
CA LEU A 156 -16.52 -5.67 -12.66
C LEU A 156 -17.82 -6.50 -12.75
N ASN A 157 -17.95 -7.52 -11.90
CA ASN A 157 -19.13 -8.39 -11.89
C ASN A 157 -20.42 -7.59 -11.62
N ASN A 158 -20.41 -6.68 -10.65
CA ASN A 158 -21.56 -5.87 -10.32
C ASN A 158 -21.86 -4.81 -11.41
N ALA A 159 -20.84 -4.12 -11.95
CA ALA A 159 -21.02 -3.15 -13.03
C ALA A 159 -21.65 -3.75 -14.29
N GLY A 160 -21.25 -4.99 -14.63
CA GLY A 160 -21.84 -5.71 -15.76
C GLY A 160 -23.27 -6.16 -15.51
N TRP A 161 -23.61 -6.55 -14.30
CA TRP A 161 -24.98 -6.90 -13.91
C TRP A 161 -25.94 -5.70 -14.01
N GLU A 162 -25.52 -4.53 -13.47
CA GLU A 162 -26.30 -3.29 -13.47
C GLU A 162 -26.35 -2.58 -14.85
N ASP A 163 -25.59 -3.04 -15.84
CA ASP A 163 -25.42 -2.41 -17.16
C ASP A 163 -25.06 -0.91 -17.05
N THR A 164 -24.21 -0.57 -16.09
CA THR A 164 -23.88 0.82 -15.73
C THR A 164 -23.01 1.48 -16.79
N ASP A 165 -23.28 2.77 -17.11
CA ASP A 165 -22.48 3.56 -18.04
C ASP A 165 -21.13 3.95 -17.42
N LEU A 166 -20.22 3.01 -17.33
CA LEU A 166 -18.88 3.10 -16.73
C LEU A 166 -17.80 2.80 -17.77
N LEU A 167 -16.77 3.62 -17.84
CA LEU A 167 -15.55 3.33 -18.58
C LEU A 167 -14.42 2.91 -17.61
N VAL A 168 -13.89 1.71 -17.80
CA VAL A 168 -12.66 1.25 -17.15
C VAL A 168 -11.52 1.35 -18.15
N VAL A 169 -10.47 2.11 -17.82
CA VAL A 169 -9.22 2.19 -18.58
C VAL A 169 -8.22 1.26 -17.90
N LEU A 170 -7.96 0.12 -18.51
CA LEU A 170 -6.95 -0.83 -18.07
C LEU A 170 -5.60 -0.40 -18.62
N ASN A 171 -4.69 0.00 -17.74
CA ASN A 171 -3.32 0.35 -18.06
C ASN A 171 -2.42 -0.88 -17.87
N ASP A 172 -2.14 -1.58 -18.95
CA ASP A 172 -1.31 -2.77 -18.98
C ASP A 172 0.14 -2.39 -19.33
N ASN A 173 1.05 -2.66 -18.41
CA ASN A 173 2.48 -2.40 -18.61
C ASN A 173 3.36 -3.57 -18.15
N ASP A 174 2.78 -4.76 -17.98
CA ASP A 174 3.43 -5.99 -17.54
C ASP A 174 4.11 -5.94 -16.16
N MET A 175 3.88 -4.86 -15.38
CA MET A 175 4.63 -4.60 -14.15
C MET A 175 3.73 -4.07 -13.04
N ALA A 176 3.67 -4.81 -11.92
CA ALA A 176 3.32 -4.24 -10.62
C ALA A 176 4.52 -3.50 -10.01
N ILE A 177 4.83 -3.64 -8.75
CA ILE A 177 6.12 -3.22 -8.16
C ILE A 177 7.21 -4.17 -8.65
N ASP A 178 7.00 -5.47 -8.49
CA ASP A 178 7.74 -6.56 -9.13
C ASP A 178 6.98 -7.02 -10.39
N GLY A 179 7.56 -7.93 -11.19
CA GLY A 179 6.89 -8.45 -12.39
C GLY A 179 5.56 -9.13 -12.03
N ASN A 180 4.52 -8.87 -12.81
CA ASN A 180 3.19 -9.42 -12.56
C ASN A 180 3.16 -10.95 -12.59
N LYS A 181 2.36 -11.54 -11.71
CA LYS A 181 2.15 -12.99 -11.58
C LYS A 181 0.68 -13.35 -11.82
N GLY A 182 0.45 -14.59 -12.22
CA GLY A 182 -0.89 -15.18 -12.28
C GLY A 182 -1.50 -15.34 -13.66
N ALA A 183 -2.64 -16.02 -13.69
CA ALA A 183 -3.31 -16.41 -14.93
C ALA A 183 -3.89 -15.20 -15.69
N LEU A 184 -4.35 -14.17 -14.97
CA LEU A 184 -4.90 -12.96 -15.61
C LEU A 184 -3.81 -12.21 -16.39
N HIS A 185 -2.59 -12.09 -15.82
CA HIS A 185 -1.46 -11.53 -16.54
C HIS A 185 -1.14 -12.33 -17.81
N SER A 186 -1.07 -13.66 -17.72
CA SER A 186 -0.84 -14.51 -18.89
C SER A 186 -1.95 -14.39 -19.95
N TYR A 187 -3.18 -14.14 -19.51
CA TYR A 187 -4.31 -13.88 -20.40
C TYR A 187 -4.15 -12.53 -21.11
N LEU A 188 -3.84 -11.45 -20.41
CA LEU A 188 -3.61 -10.12 -20.99
C LEU A 188 -2.46 -10.13 -22.00
N LEU A 189 -1.36 -10.80 -21.66
CA LEU A 189 -0.21 -10.97 -22.54
C LEU A 189 -0.59 -11.66 -23.87
N LYS A 190 -1.46 -12.68 -23.82
CA LYS A 190 -1.99 -13.31 -25.06
C LYS A 190 -2.79 -12.33 -25.91
N LEU A 191 -3.60 -11.46 -25.28
CA LEU A 191 -4.40 -10.46 -26.00
C LEU A 191 -3.51 -9.46 -26.75
N THR A 192 -2.37 -9.09 -26.18
CA THR A 192 -1.44 -8.11 -26.79
C THR A 192 -0.58 -8.72 -27.89
N THR A 193 -0.29 -10.02 -27.83
CA THR A 193 0.68 -10.69 -28.73
C THR A 193 0.05 -11.49 -29.86
N ASP A 194 -1.29 -11.75 -29.86
CA ASP A 194 -1.94 -12.56 -30.90
C ASP A 194 -2.12 -11.80 -32.23
N PRO A 195 -1.47 -12.23 -33.32
CA PRO A 195 -1.59 -11.58 -34.63
C PRO A 195 -2.98 -11.73 -35.28
N ALA A 196 -3.73 -12.78 -34.93
CA ALA A 196 -5.09 -13.00 -35.45
C ALA A 196 -6.07 -12.00 -34.83
N TYR A 197 -5.95 -11.78 -33.53
CA TYR A 197 -6.71 -10.78 -32.78
C TYR A 197 -6.49 -9.36 -33.36
N ASN A 198 -5.24 -8.97 -33.57
CA ASN A 198 -4.88 -7.65 -34.11
C ASN A 198 -5.45 -7.41 -35.54
N ARG A 199 -5.59 -8.44 -36.37
CA ARG A 199 -6.20 -8.34 -37.71
C ARG A 199 -7.73 -8.19 -37.69
N ILE A 200 -8.41 -8.85 -36.76
CA ILE A 200 -9.87 -8.75 -36.60
C ILE A 200 -10.24 -7.38 -36.02
N LYS A 201 -9.46 -6.91 -35.06
CA LYS A 201 -9.59 -5.58 -34.44
C LYS A 201 -9.68 -4.48 -35.50
N THR A 202 -8.72 -4.40 -36.42
CA THR A 202 -8.66 -3.38 -37.48
C THR A 202 -9.95 -3.35 -38.31
N ARG A 203 -10.49 -4.52 -38.67
CA ARG A 203 -11.73 -4.64 -39.47
C ARG A 203 -12.99 -4.20 -38.73
N ILE A 204 -13.08 -4.45 -37.42
CA ILE A 204 -14.22 -4.02 -36.59
C ILE A 204 -14.17 -2.51 -36.37
N TRP A 205 -12.97 -1.96 -36.11
CA TRP A 205 -12.79 -0.51 -35.95
C TRP A 205 -13.11 0.31 -37.20
N GLU A 206 -12.75 -0.18 -38.39
CA GLU A 206 -13.07 0.45 -39.66
C GLU A 206 -14.59 0.46 -39.94
N LYS A 207 -15.31 -0.57 -39.49
CA LYS A 207 -16.77 -0.68 -39.67
C LYS A 207 -17.59 0.10 -38.64
N LEU A 208 -17.06 0.43 -37.45
CA LEU A 208 -17.72 1.22 -36.41
C LEU A 208 -17.73 2.73 -36.70
N GLY A 209 -17.08 3.19 -37.77
CA GLY A 209 -17.10 4.56 -38.25
C GLY A 209 -18.46 4.92 -38.89
N ALA A 210 -19.22 5.79 -38.23
CA ALA A 210 -20.39 6.54 -38.64
C ALA A 210 -21.77 5.82 -38.75
N GLY A 211 -22.69 6.22 -37.87
CA GLY A 211 -24.13 6.25 -38.16
C GLY A 211 -24.99 5.13 -37.61
N LYS A 212 -26.28 5.26 -37.74
CA LYS A 212 -27.48 4.52 -37.25
C LYS A 212 -27.42 2.98 -37.22
N PHE A 213 -26.36 2.36 -37.69
CA PHE A 213 -26.14 0.91 -37.69
C PHE A 213 -25.71 0.38 -36.29
N ARG A 214 -25.19 1.24 -35.44
CA ARG A 214 -24.64 0.95 -34.09
C ARG A 214 -25.67 0.34 -33.14
N ASN A 215 -26.87 0.88 -33.07
CA ASN A 215 -27.94 0.39 -32.17
C ASN A 215 -28.51 -0.97 -32.59
N ARG A 216 -28.46 -1.32 -33.88
CA ARG A 216 -28.89 -2.63 -34.38
C ARG A 216 -27.91 -3.75 -34.11
N ILE A 217 -26.61 -3.44 -34.15
CA ILE A 217 -25.54 -4.42 -33.80
C ILE A 217 -25.55 -4.69 -32.30
N GLN A 218 -25.74 -3.66 -31.46
CA GLN A 218 -25.90 -3.85 -30.01
C GLN A 218 -27.06 -4.76 -29.63
N TRP A 219 -28.21 -4.61 -30.30
CA TRP A 219 -29.37 -5.46 -30.08
C TRP A 219 -29.14 -6.88 -30.58
N PHE A 220 -28.46 -7.08 -31.71
CA PHE A 220 -28.22 -8.39 -32.32
C PHE A 220 -27.21 -9.22 -31.52
N VAL A 221 -26.14 -8.62 -31.02
CA VAL A 221 -25.12 -9.26 -30.17
C VAL A 221 -25.72 -9.67 -28.81
N ARG A 222 -26.58 -8.82 -28.20
CA ARG A 222 -27.31 -9.18 -26.97
C ARG A 222 -28.24 -10.37 -27.15
N LYS A 223 -28.84 -10.56 -28.31
CA LYS A 223 -29.83 -11.60 -28.58
C LYS A 223 -29.23 -12.95 -29.01
N THR A 224 -27.97 -12.93 -29.48
CA THR A 224 -27.25 -14.14 -29.94
C THR A 224 -26.31 -14.74 -28.87
N LYS A 225 -26.36 -14.27 -27.63
CA LYS A 225 -25.54 -14.76 -26.49
C LYS A 225 -25.72 -16.25 -26.15
N SER A 226 -26.52 -17.01 -26.89
CA SER A 226 -26.78 -18.44 -26.60
C SER A 226 -26.16 -19.43 -27.58
N GLY A 227 -25.13 -19.10 -28.35
CA GLY A 227 -24.64 -20.14 -29.22
C GLY A 227 -23.46 -19.95 -30.15
N LEU A 228 -22.73 -18.86 -30.11
CA LEU A 228 -21.52 -18.75 -30.93
C LEU A 228 -20.34 -18.24 -30.06
N VAL A 229 -19.40 -19.13 -29.81
CA VAL A 229 -18.06 -18.82 -29.32
C VAL A 229 -17.40 -17.90 -30.35
N THR A 230 -17.44 -16.59 -30.10
CA THR A 230 -16.64 -15.64 -30.86
C THR A 230 -15.22 -15.63 -30.27
N THR A 231 -14.25 -16.00 -31.05
CA THR A 231 -12.80 -15.93 -30.79
C THR A 231 -12.32 -14.48 -30.73
N SER A 232 -12.97 -13.61 -29.97
CA SER A 232 -12.47 -12.28 -29.65
C SER A 232 -11.74 -12.38 -28.32
N GLY A 233 -10.47 -12.04 -28.28
CA GLY A 233 -9.62 -12.21 -27.10
C GLY A 233 -10.07 -11.47 -25.81
N GLY A 234 -11.24 -10.81 -25.80
CA GLY A 234 -11.86 -10.16 -24.65
C GLY A 234 -12.82 -11.03 -23.84
N ASP A 235 -12.82 -12.35 -24.03
CA ASP A 235 -13.83 -13.29 -23.51
C ASP A 235 -14.07 -13.15 -21.99
N LEU A 236 -13.04 -12.89 -21.20
CA LEU A 236 -13.17 -12.69 -19.75
C LEU A 236 -14.00 -11.45 -19.41
N PHE A 237 -13.69 -10.31 -20.01
CA PHE A 237 -14.40 -9.06 -19.75
C PHE A 237 -15.82 -9.06 -20.33
N GLU A 238 -15.98 -9.71 -21.48
CA GLU A 238 -17.29 -9.93 -22.09
C GLU A 238 -18.16 -10.86 -21.24
N ALA A 239 -17.58 -11.85 -20.56
CA ALA A 239 -18.30 -12.70 -19.61
C ALA A 239 -18.83 -11.92 -18.41
N PHE A 240 -18.11 -10.86 -17.96
CA PHE A 240 -18.61 -9.89 -16.98
C PHE A 240 -19.62 -8.88 -17.56
N GLY A 241 -19.95 -8.96 -18.86
CA GLY A 241 -20.91 -8.05 -19.48
C GLY A 241 -20.33 -6.73 -20.02
N PHE A 242 -19.02 -6.57 -20.00
CA PHE A 242 -18.34 -5.38 -20.53
C PHE A 242 -18.16 -5.43 -22.04
N TRP A 243 -18.25 -4.26 -22.67
CA TRP A 243 -17.71 -4.07 -24.01
C TRP A 243 -16.19 -3.93 -23.92
N TYR A 244 -15.46 -4.82 -24.55
CA TYR A 244 -14.01 -4.77 -24.59
C TYR A 244 -13.49 -4.06 -25.83
N PHE A 245 -12.57 -3.10 -25.63
CA PHE A 245 -11.90 -2.30 -26.66
C PHE A 245 -10.39 -2.29 -26.43
N GLY A 246 -9.63 -2.49 -27.46
CA GLY A 246 -8.16 -2.51 -27.38
C GLY A 246 -7.59 -3.87 -27.78
N PRO A 247 -6.31 -4.17 -27.44
CA PRO A 247 -5.36 -3.21 -26.89
C PRO A 247 -4.99 -2.08 -27.87
N ILE A 248 -4.70 -0.89 -27.34
CA ILE A 248 -4.18 0.25 -28.09
C ILE A 248 -2.83 0.69 -27.50
N ASP A 249 -2.04 1.45 -28.28
CA ASP A 249 -0.83 2.10 -27.75
C ASP A 249 -1.23 3.24 -26.79
N GLY A 250 -1.09 2.97 -25.48
CA GLY A 250 -1.38 3.93 -24.43
C GLY A 250 -0.36 5.07 -24.34
N ASN A 251 0.80 4.97 -25.02
CA ASN A 251 1.79 6.02 -25.13
C ASN A 251 1.69 6.84 -26.44
N ASP A 252 0.69 6.59 -27.28
CA ASP A 252 0.30 7.54 -28.35
C ASP A 252 -0.94 8.34 -27.91
N VAL A 253 -0.73 9.57 -27.43
CA VAL A 253 -1.80 10.48 -26.96
C VAL A 253 -2.86 10.73 -28.02
N VAL A 254 -2.48 10.77 -29.31
CA VAL A 254 -3.43 11.01 -30.41
C VAL A 254 -4.35 9.80 -30.61
N GLU A 255 -3.81 8.56 -30.55
CA GLU A 255 -4.61 7.34 -30.58
C GLU A 255 -5.54 7.26 -29.35
N VAL A 256 -5.01 7.57 -28.16
CA VAL A 256 -5.77 7.61 -26.90
C VAL A 256 -6.94 8.57 -27.02
N VAL A 257 -6.73 9.82 -27.43
CA VAL A 257 -7.78 10.84 -27.59
C VAL A 257 -8.84 10.41 -28.61
N LYS A 258 -8.41 9.92 -29.78
CA LYS A 258 -9.36 9.46 -30.82
C LYS A 258 -10.22 8.31 -30.31
N THR A 259 -9.65 7.40 -29.56
CA THR A 259 -10.36 6.25 -28.99
C THR A 259 -11.32 6.68 -27.88
N LEU A 260 -10.87 7.50 -26.93
CA LEU A 260 -11.71 8.00 -25.84
C LEU A 260 -12.91 8.82 -26.37
N ARG A 261 -12.73 9.68 -27.38
CA ARG A 261 -13.82 10.41 -28.04
C ARG A 261 -14.89 9.48 -28.62
N ARG A 262 -14.50 8.31 -29.16
CA ARG A 262 -15.44 7.31 -29.68
C ARG A 262 -16.18 6.59 -28.57
N LEU A 263 -15.48 6.29 -27.44
CA LEU A 263 -16.04 5.53 -26.32
C LEU A 263 -16.93 6.36 -25.41
N LYS A 264 -16.69 7.69 -25.31
CA LYS A 264 -17.41 8.60 -24.40
C LYS A 264 -18.93 8.51 -24.54
N ASP A 265 -19.43 8.31 -25.76
CA ASP A 265 -20.87 8.27 -26.05
C ASP A 265 -21.48 6.85 -26.11
N ILE A 266 -20.66 5.80 -25.98
CA ILE A 266 -21.15 4.44 -25.91
C ILE A 266 -21.78 4.21 -24.52
N LYS A 267 -22.98 3.65 -24.47
CA LYS A 267 -23.67 3.33 -23.22
C LYS A 267 -23.32 1.94 -22.71
N GLY A 268 -23.48 1.74 -21.42
CA GLY A 268 -23.20 0.51 -20.72
C GLY A 268 -21.73 0.39 -20.28
N PRO A 269 -21.41 -0.71 -19.58
CA PRO A 269 -20.05 -0.93 -19.04
C PRO A 269 -19.06 -1.25 -20.16
N LYS A 270 -17.93 -0.60 -20.15
CA LYS A 270 -16.89 -0.74 -21.17
C LYS A 270 -15.49 -0.68 -20.58
N ILE A 271 -14.60 -1.47 -21.15
CA ILE A 271 -13.19 -1.50 -20.79
C ILE A 271 -12.35 -1.11 -22.01
N LEU A 272 -11.45 -0.18 -21.81
CA LEU A 272 -10.41 0.19 -22.76
C LEU A 272 -9.08 -0.39 -22.27
N HIS A 273 -8.58 -1.39 -22.98
CA HIS A 273 -7.25 -1.96 -22.72
C HIS A 273 -6.20 -1.13 -23.44
N THR A 274 -5.24 -0.61 -22.68
CA THR A 274 -4.13 0.22 -23.18
C THR A 274 -2.81 -0.39 -22.76
N CYS A 275 -1.86 -0.50 -23.70
CA CYS A 275 -0.50 -0.95 -23.42
C CYS A 275 0.42 0.25 -23.25
N THR A 276 1.17 0.31 -22.16
CA THR A 276 2.11 1.39 -21.88
C THR A 276 3.48 0.85 -21.49
N VAL A 277 4.48 1.72 -21.55
CA VAL A 277 5.84 1.42 -21.08
C VAL A 277 6.05 2.11 -19.74
N LYS A 278 6.25 1.35 -18.67
CA LYS A 278 6.58 1.89 -17.34
C LYS A 278 7.93 2.62 -17.41
N GLY A 279 7.99 3.86 -16.93
CA GLY A 279 9.19 4.70 -17.04
C GLY A 279 9.37 5.43 -18.37
N LYS A 280 8.38 5.39 -19.28
CA LYS A 280 8.40 5.98 -20.62
C LYS A 280 9.06 7.35 -20.70
N GLY A 281 10.00 7.50 -21.64
CA GLY A 281 10.69 8.76 -21.92
C GLY A 281 11.87 9.08 -20.97
N TYR A 282 12.21 8.16 -20.04
CA TYR A 282 13.38 8.27 -19.19
C TYR A 282 14.16 6.94 -19.20
N ALA A 283 15.21 6.86 -19.99
CA ALA A 283 15.93 5.62 -20.27
C ALA A 283 16.34 4.79 -19.02
N PRO A 284 16.81 5.40 -17.91
CA PRO A 284 17.09 4.62 -16.70
C PRO A 284 15.84 3.93 -16.12
N ALA A 285 14.67 4.57 -16.19
CA ALA A 285 13.41 4.02 -15.66
C ALA A 285 12.80 2.98 -16.61
N GLU A 286 13.00 3.09 -17.91
CA GLU A 286 12.59 2.06 -18.88
C GLU A 286 13.43 0.79 -18.76
N SER A 287 14.74 0.92 -18.45
CA SER A 287 15.64 -0.22 -18.32
C SER A 287 15.49 -1.00 -17.01
N ASP A 288 15.09 -0.36 -15.92
CA ASP A 288 14.89 -0.96 -14.59
C ASP A 288 13.67 -0.38 -13.89
N PRO A 289 12.45 -0.73 -14.33
CA PRO A 289 11.21 -0.16 -13.78
C PRO A 289 10.98 -0.43 -12.30
N THR A 290 11.56 -1.50 -11.75
CA THR A 290 11.44 -1.89 -10.34
C THR A 290 12.21 -0.91 -9.45
N THR A 291 13.49 -0.70 -9.72
CA THR A 291 14.32 0.29 -8.99
C THR A 291 13.76 1.70 -9.15
N TRP A 292 13.31 2.05 -10.36
CA TRP A 292 12.78 3.38 -10.66
C TRP A 292 11.31 3.57 -10.30
N HIS A 293 10.67 2.58 -9.70
CA HIS A 293 9.35 2.77 -9.09
C HIS A 293 9.42 3.83 -7.98
N ALA A 294 10.42 3.74 -7.10
CA ALA A 294 10.71 4.71 -6.04
C ALA A 294 12.23 4.90 -5.85
N PRO A 295 12.90 5.65 -6.77
CA PRO A 295 14.36 5.60 -6.95
C PRO A 295 15.18 6.22 -5.83
N GLY A 296 14.59 6.95 -4.89
CA GLY A 296 15.33 7.86 -4.01
C GLY A 296 15.77 9.14 -4.75
N LYS A 297 16.73 9.89 -4.18
CA LYS A 297 17.31 11.06 -4.85
C LYS A 297 18.25 10.63 -5.97
N PHE A 298 18.24 11.35 -7.08
CA PHE A 298 19.07 11.03 -8.26
C PHE A 298 19.40 12.28 -9.06
N ASN A 299 20.41 12.18 -9.91
CA ASN A 299 20.73 13.20 -10.91
C ASN A 299 19.80 13.04 -12.13
N PRO A 300 18.92 14.02 -12.45
CA PRO A 300 17.95 13.87 -13.53
C PRO A 300 18.57 13.73 -14.92
N LYS A 301 19.83 14.16 -15.12
CA LYS A 301 20.53 14.08 -16.42
C LYS A 301 21.26 12.75 -16.61
N THR A 302 21.91 12.25 -15.57
CA THR A 302 22.75 11.04 -15.66
C THR A 302 22.03 9.77 -15.19
N GLY A 303 20.94 9.91 -14.41
CA GLY A 303 20.29 8.78 -13.74
C GLY A 303 21.08 8.24 -12.54
N GLU A 304 22.18 8.88 -12.15
CA GLU A 304 22.97 8.45 -11.00
C GLU A 304 22.19 8.66 -9.70
N ARG A 305 21.93 7.57 -8.98
CA ARG A 305 21.18 7.58 -7.72
C ARG A 305 22.10 7.84 -6.53
N GLN A 306 21.63 8.62 -5.59
CA GLN A 306 22.31 8.80 -4.30
C GLN A 306 22.05 7.59 -3.41
N VAL A 307 22.91 6.59 -3.50
CA VAL A 307 22.86 5.42 -2.60
C VAL A 307 23.49 5.82 -1.28
N LYS A 308 22.71 5.73 -0.21
CA LYS A 308 23.22 5.94 1.16
C LYS A 308 23.73 4.61 1.68
N GLU A 309 24.98 4.61 2.17
CA GLU A 309 25.45 3.54 3.05
C GLU A 309 24.82 3.72 4.42
N TYR A 310 24.32 2.62 4.98
CA TYR A 310 23.67 2.63 6.28
C TYR A 310 24.51 1.84 7.28
N SER A 311 24.64 2.38 8.47
CA SER A 311 25.34 1.73 9.59
C SER A 311 24.55 0.58 10.22
N ALA A 312 23.24 0.55 10.03
CA ALA A 312 22.33 -0.46 10.56
C ALA A 312 21.60 -1.19 9.43
N SER A 313 21.17 -2.43 9.69
CA SER A 313 20.32 -3.19 8.78
C SER A 313 18.90 -2.64 8.78
N ARG A 314 18.20 -2.69 7.65
CA ARG A 314 16.76 -2.44 7.64
C ARG A 314 16.03 -3.65 8.22
N TYR A 315 14.93 -3.44 8.92
CA TYR A 315 14.13 -4.53 9.51
C TYR A 315 13.71 -5.58 8.48
N GLN A 316 13.29 -5.15 7.27
CA GLN A 316 12.94 -6.06 6.18
C GLN A 316 14.11 -6.94 5.70
N ASP A 317 15.36 -6.43 5.75
CA ASP A 317 16.55 -7.20 5.36
C ASP A 317 16.89 -8.24 6.44
N VAL A 318 16.69 -7.90 7.71
CA VAL A 318 16.79 -8.85 8.84
C VAL A 318 15.76 -9.96 8.69
N PHE A 319 14.50 -9.59 8.44
CA PHE A 319 13.42 -10.55 8.19
C PHE A 319 13.77 -11.52 7.07
N GLY A 320 14.14 -11.02 5.89
CA GLY A 320 14.44 -11.87 4.73
C GLY A 320 15.62 -12.83 4.95
N GLN A 321 16.71 -12.35 5.59
CA GLN A 321 17.86 -13.18 5.91
C GLN A 321 17.52 -14.24 6.94
N VAL A 322 16.80 -13.89 8.01
CA VAL A 322 16.40 -14.85 9.05
C VAL A 322 15.41 -15.87 8.50
N LEU A 323 14.49 -15.47 7.62
CA LEU A 323 13.59 -16.44 6.98
C LEU A 323 14.35 -17.47 6.15
N CYS A 324 15.42 -17.06 5.45
CA CYS A 324 16.32 -18.00 4.77
C CYS A 324 17.01 -18.96 5.75
N GLU A 325 17.53 -18.45 6.89
CA GLU A 325 18.14 -19.29 7.94
C GLU A 325 17.15 -20.34 8.50
N LEU A 326 15.89 -19.96 8.67
CA LEU A 326 14.83 -20.86 9.14
C LEU A 326 14.50 -21.94 8.11
N ALA A 327 14.39 -21.56 6.83
CA ALA A 327 14.07 -22.47 5.75
C ALA A 327 15.20 -23.47 5.44
N GLU A 328 16.45 -23.12 5.73
CA GLU A 328 17.58 -24.06 5.67
C GLU A 328 17.45 -25.18 6.71
N LYS A 329 16.95 -24.83 7.90
CA LYS A 329 16.84 -25.76 9.03
C LYS A 329 15.55 -26.59 9.01
N ASP A 330 14.47 -26.03 8.45
CA ASP A 330 13.15 -26.67 8.44
C ASP A 330 12.51 -26.59 7.05
N PRO A 331 12.36 -27.74 6.35
CA PRO A 331 11.76 -27.79 5.02
C PRO A 331 10.26 -27.42 5.01
N LYS A 332 9.60 -27.34 6.16
CA LYS A 332 8.22 -26.94 6.29
C LYS A 332 8.03 -25.41 6.26
N VAL A 333 9.08 -24.63 6.45
CA VAL A 333 9.01 -23.18 6.38
C VAL A 333 8.76 -22.74 4.96
N VAL A 334 7.68 -21.98 4.76
CA VAL A 334 7.29 -21.39 3.48
C VAL A 334 7.05 -19.89 3.63
N GLY A 335 7.37 -19.14 2.58
CA GLY A 335 7.23 -17.67 2.55
C GLY A 335 6.13 -17.24 1.59
N ILE A 336 5.26 -16.33 2.03
CA ILE A 336 4.13 -15.81 1.25
C ILE A 336 4.19 -14.29 1.27
N THR A 337 3.95 -13.64 0.12
CA THR A 337 3.82 -12.19 0.03
C THR A 337 2.82 -11.79 -1.06
N PRO A 338 1.98 -10.75 -0.85
CA PRO A 338 1.13 -10.19 -1.89
C PRO A 338 1.89 -9.10 -2.67
N ALA A 339 2.53 -9.48 -3.80
CA ALA A 339 3.22 -8.60 -4.77
C ALA A 339 4.34 -7.70 -4.18
N MET A 340 4.97 -8.10 -3.07
CA MET A 340 5.92 -7.26 -2.35
C MET A 340 7.26 -7.97 -2.06
N ALA A 341 7.70 -8.89 -2.93
CA ALA A 341 8.91 -9.69 -2.72
C ALA A 341 10.15 -8.83 -2.43
N THR A 342 10.44 -7.85 -3.29
CA THR A 342 11.56 -6.92 -3.10
C THR A 342 11.35 -6.00 -1.90
N GLY A 343 10.14 -5.46 -1.76
CA GLY A 343 9.79 -4.52 -0.70
C GLY A 343 9.86 -5.10 0.71
N SER A 344 9.55 -6.38 0.87
CA SER A 344 9.58 -7.09 2.15
C SER A 344 10.89 -7.85 2.43
N GLY A 345 11.90 -7.71 1.55
CA GLY A 345 13.20 -8.39 1.71
C GLY A 345 13.21 -9.87 1.34
N MET A 346 12.19 -10.37 0.64
CA MET A 346 12.05 -11.79 0.29
C MET A 346 12.75 -12.22 -0.99
N SER A 347 13.42 -11.32 -1.73
CA SER A 347 14.08 -11.66 -2.99
C SER A 347 15.10 -12.81 -2.82
N GLY A 348 15.93 -12.76 -1.78
CA GLY A 348 16.89 -13.84 -1.48
C GLY A 348 16.21 -15.16 -1.11
N PHE A 349 15.04 -15.13 -0.46
CA PHE A 349 14.25 -16.32 -0.19
C PHE A 349 13.68 -16.91 -1.46
N ALA A 350 13.14 -16.09 -2.34
CA ALA A 350 12.59 -16.50 -3.63
C ALA A 350 13.65 -17.17 -4.53
N GLU A 351 14.89 -16.65 -4.54
CA GLU A 351 16.01 -17.21 -5.30
C GLU A 351 16.48 -18.55 -4.74
N ARG A 352 16.57 -18.66 -3.41
CA ARG A 352 17.12 -19.86 -2.74
C ARG A 352 16.11 -20.98 -2.56
N PHE A 353 14.84 -20.66 -2.42
CA PHE A 353 13.76 -21.61 -2.11
C PHE A 353 12.54 -21.39 -3.01
N PRO A 354 12.68 -21.43 -4.36
CA PRO A 354 11.60 -21.10 -5.29
C PRO A 354 10.34 -21.94 -5.11
N ASP A 355 10.48 -23.23 -4.74
CA ASP A 355 9.34 -24.14 -4.51
C ASP A 355 8.60 -23.88 -3.17
N ARG A 356 9.14 -23.02 -2.32
CA ARG A 356 8.58 -22.65 -1.01
C ARG A 356 8.28 -21.16 -0.89
N PHE A 357 8.40 -20.44 -2.00
CA PHE A 357 8.07 -19.02 -2.11
C PHE A 357 6.80 -18.84 -2.93
N PHE A 358 5.85 -18.08 -2.38
CA PHE A 358 4.58 -17.79 -3.02
C PHE A 358 4.33 -16.29 -3.08
N ASP A 359 4.44 -15.73 -4.28
CA ASP A 359 3.93 -14.39 -4.57
C ASP A 359 2.52 -14.54 -5.17
N VAL A 360 1.52 -14.10 -4.41
CA VAL A 360 0.12 -14.29 -4.76
C VAL A 360 -0.48 -13.12 -5.55
N GLY A 361 0.33 -12.15 -5.95
CA GLY A 361 -0.16 -10.90 -6.56
C GLY A 361 -0.73 -9.95 -5.50
N ILE A 362 -1.42 -8.88 -5.95
CA ILE A 362 -2.03 -7.90 -5.03
C ILE A 362 -3.34 -8.48 -4.51
N ALA A 363 -3.24 -9.40 -3.53
CA ALA A 363 -4.38 -10.18 -3.02
C ALA A 363 -4.10 -10.59 -1.55
N GLU A 364 -4.23 -9.63 -0.63
CA GLU A 364 -3.92 -9.82 0.79
C GLU A 364 -4.87 -10.81 1.46
N GLU A 365 -6.16 -10.77 1.11
CA GLU A 365 -7.20 -11.68 1.58
C GLU A 365 -6.84 -13.13 1.21
N HIS A 366 -6.49 -13.34 -0.07
CA HIS A 366 -6.04 -14.63 -0.56
C HIS A 366 -4.75 -15.09 0.13
N ALA A 367 -3.78 -14.17 0.39
CA ALA A 367 -2.55 -14.50 1.09
C ALA A 367 -2.80 -15.09 2.48
N ALA A 368 -3.74 -14.52 3.23
CA ALA A 368 -4.10 -14.98 4.58
C ALA A 368 -4.79 -16.35 4.54
N THR A 369 -5.81 -16.53 3.72
CA THR A 369 -6.51 -17.83 3.56
C THR A 369 -5.57 -18.90 2.99
N PHE A 370 -4.70 -18.56 2.04
CA PHE A 370 -3.70 -19.47 1.49
C PHE A 370 -2.70 -19.93 2.54
N ALA A 371 -2.23 -18.99 3.41
CA ALA A 371 -1.38 -19.32 4.54
C ALA A 371 -2.09 -20.27 5.51
N ALA A 372 -3.38 -20.04 5.81
CA ALA A 372 -4.19 -20.94 6.63
C ALA A 372 -4.26 -22.35 6.01
N GLY A 373 -4.50 -22.44 4.70
CA GLY A 373 -4.51 -23.73 3.97
C GLY A 373 -3.17 -24.47 4.05
N LEU A 374 -2.05 -23.76 3.91
CA LEU A 374 -0.71 -24.33 4.06
C LEU A 374 -0.45 -24.82 5.49
N ALA A 375 -0.89 -24.07 6.50
CA ALA A 375 -0.79 -24.49 7.91
C ALA A 375 -1.64 -25.75 8.18
N ALA A 376 -2.88 -25.79 7.68
CA ALA A 376 -3.75 -26.97 7.75
C ALA A 376 -3.11 -28.20 7.05
N GLY A 377 -2.35 -27.98 5.97
CA GLY A 377 -1.54 -28.98 5.27
C GLY A 377 -0.26 -29.37 5.99
N GLY A 378 0.04 -28.81 7.17
CA GLY A 378 1.19 -29.15 8.00
C GLY A 378 2.48 -28.39 7.67
N MET A 379 2.40 -27.32 6.87
CA MET A 379 3.52 -26.38 6.63
C MET A 379 3.60 -25.32 7.73
N LYS A 380 4.67 -24.53 7.73
CA LYS A 380 4.91 -23.40 8.64
C LYS A 380 4.97 -22.10 7.81
N PRO A 381 3.82 -21.48 7.52
CA PRO A 381 3.76 -20.30 6.69
C PRO A 381 4.20 -19.04 7.44
N TYR A 382 5.10 -18.29 6.83
CA TYR A 382 5.44 -16.90 7.15
C TYR A 382 4.83 -16.01 6.06
N CYS A 383 3.73 -15.35 6.41
CA CYS A 383 3.01 -14.46 5.51
C CYS A 383 3.39 -13.02 5.83
N VAL A 384 4.12 -12.37 4.91
CA VAL A 384 4.54 -10.97 5.10
C VAL A 384 3.65 -10.03 4.30
N ILE A 385 2.99 -9.13 5.02
CA ILE A 385 2.08 -8.13 4.46
C ILE A 385 2.42 -6.78 5.09
N TYR A 386 2.33 -5.66 4.36
CA TYR A 386 2.44 -4.35 4.99
C TYR A 386 1.29 -4.12 5.96
N SER A 387 1.58 -3.58 7.15
CA SER A 387 0.59 -3.40 8.22
C SER A 387 -0.68 -2.70 7.73
N SER A 388 -0.57 -1.62 6.94
CA SER A 388 -1.73 -0.93 6.37
C SER A 388 -2.52 -1.77 5.35
N PHE A 389 -1.87 -2.69 4.63
CA PHE A 389 -2.53 -3.56 3.65
C PHE A 389 -3.14 -4.80 4.30
N ALA A 390 -2.60 -5.26 5.42
CA ALA A 390 -3.17 -6.37 6.20
C ALA A 390 -4.59 -6.08 6.70
N GLN A 391 -5.03 -4.82 6.72
CA GLN A 391 -6.42 -4.44 7.01
C GLN A 391 -7.44 -5.12 6.08
N ARG A 392 -7.05 -5.47 4.83
CA ARG A 392 -7.91 -6.19 3.88
C ARG A 392 -8.15 -7.62 4.28
N ALA A 393 -7.17 -8.26 4.92
CA ALA A 393 -7.24 -9.66 5.34
C ALA A 393 -7.80 -9.82 6.76
N TYR A 394 -8.51 -8.83 7.29
CA TYR A 394 -9.00 -8.84 8.68
C TYR A 394 -9.99 -9.98 8.95
N ASP A 395 -10.92 -10.21 8.04
CA ASP A 395 -11.88 -11.30 8.14
C ASP A 395 -11.19 -12.68 8.06
N GLU A 396 -10.27 -12.85 7.13
CA GLU A 396 -9.52 -14.08 6.92
C GLU A 396 -8.59 -14.40 8.09
N ILE A 397 -8.03 -13.37 8.74
CA ILE A 397 -7.25 -13.56 9.97
C ILE A 397 -8.14 -14.07 11.10
N ILE A 398 -9.38 -13.56 11.22
CA ILE A 398 -10.34 -14.01 12.24
C ILE A 398 -10.88 -15.40 11.90
N HIS A 399 -11.49 -15.53 10.72
CA HIS A 399 -12.29 -16.71 10.35
C HIS A 399 -11.42 -17.88 9.91
N ASP A 400 -10.40 -17.64 9.07
CA ASP A 400 -9.63 -18.73 8.45
C ASP A 400 -8.42 -19.13 9.29
N ILE A 401 -7.85 -18.20 10.08
CA ILE A 401 -6.66 -18.48 10.88
C ILE A 401 -7.02 -18.66 12.36
N ALA A 402 -7.56 -17.61 13.02
CA ALA A 402 -7.72 -17.61 14.47
C ALA A 402 -8.82 -18.57 14.94
N LEU A 403 -10.03 -18.51 14.35
CA LEU A 403 -11.15 -19.38 14.70
C LEU A 403 -10.82 -20.86 14.50
N GLN A 404 -10.04 -21.18 13.48
CA GLN A 404 -9.60 -22.55 13.19
C GLN A 404 -8.31 -22.95 13.94
N ARG A 405 -7.72 -22.02 14.73
CA ARG A 405 -6.51 -22.23 15.51
C ARG A 405 -5.33 -22.74 14.66
N LEU A 406 -5.15 -22.18 13.48
CA LEU A 406 -4.08 -22.55 12.57
C LEU A 406 -2.80 -21.75 12.85
N GLY A 407 -1.66 -22.43 12.97
CA GLY A 407 -0.37 -21.82 13.26
C GLY A 407 0.19 -21.06 12.05
N VAL A 408 -0.15 -19.79 11.93
CA VAL A 408 0.36 -18.89 10.89
C VAL A 408 1.19 -17.77 11.50
N VAL A 409 2.40 -17.53 10.99
CA VAL A 409 3.21 -16.37 11.36
C VAL A 409 2.90 -15.22 10.42
N LEU A 410 2.22 -14.20 10.93
CA LEU A 410 1.90 -12.97 10.21
C LEU A 410 2.97 -11.92 10.49
N CYS A 411 3.78 -11.61 9.49
CA CYS A 411 4.84 -10.60 9.58
C CYS A 411 4.31 -9.27 9.03
N LEU A 412 3.93 -8.35 9.92
CA LEU A 412 3.41 -7.05 9.56
C LEU A 412 4.55 -6.04 9.41
N ASP A 413 5.02 -5.92 8.18
CA ASP A 413 6.04 -4.95 7.80
C ASP A 413 5.44 -3.54 7.70
N ARG A 414 6.23 -2.49 7.88
CA ARG A 414 5.80 -1.09 7.89
C ARG A 414 4.74 -0.80 8.98
N ALA A 415 4.87 -1.42 10.14
CA ALA A 415 4.03 -1.08 11.29
C ALA A 415 4.37 0.33 11.83
N GLY A 416 3.38 1.03 12.35
CA GLY A 416 3.54 2.40 12.87
C GLY A 416 3.65 3.47 11.79
N LEU A 417 4.48 4.47 12.03
CA LEU A 417 4.70 5.62 11.14
C LEU A 417 5.65 5.26 10.00
N VAL A 418 5.23 5.51 8.75
CA VAL A 418 5.96 5.05 7.55
C VAL A 418 6.51 6.16 6.65
N GLY A 419 6.20 7.43 6.95
CA GLY A 419 6.84 8.57 6.27
C GLY A 419 6.02 9.18 5.14
N GLU A 420 6.66 9.31 3.99
CA GLU A 420 6.25 10.20 2.90
C GLU A 420 5.00 9.74 2.14
N ASP A 421 4.56 8.51 2.29
CA ASP A 421 3.30 8.02 1.70
C ASP A 421 2.05 8.44 2.52
N GLY A 422 2.26 8.90 3.75
CA GLY A 422 1.24 9.58 4.55
C GLY A 422 0.12 8.68 5.04
N ALA A 423 -1.06 9.29 5.21
CA ALA A 423 -2.21 8.70 5.89
C ALA A 423 -2.68 7.35 5.31
N THR A 424 -2.50 7.13 4.02
CA THR A 424 -2.94 5.89 3.35
C THR A 424 -2.05 4.68 3.66
N HIS A 425 -0.82 4.91 4.16
CA HIS A 425 0.17 3.85 4.34
C HIS A 425 0.62 3.66 5.80
N GLN A 426 0.20 4.53 6.76
CA GLN A 426 0.56 4.36 8.16
C GLN A 426 0.04 3.02 8.70
N GLY A 427 0.92 2.21 9.27
CA GLY A 427 0.59 0.96 9.95
C GLY A 427 0.11 1.19 11.39
N ALA A 428 -0.88 2.04 11.56
CA ALA A 428 -1.30 2.56 12.86
C ALA A 428 -2.32 1.68 13.59
N PHE A 429 -3.11 0.87 12.86
CA PHE A 429 -4.31 0.24 13.40
C PHE A 429 -4.16 -1.25 13.69
N ASP A 430 -3.06 -1.87 13.33
CA ASP A 430 -2.80 -3.31 13.45
C ASP A 430 -2.97 -3.83 14.89
N MET A 431 -2.36 -3.16 15.87
CA MET A 431 -2.49 -3.54 17.28
C MET A 431 -3.93 -3.48 17.76
N ALA A 432 -4.62 -2.39 17.49
CA ALA A 432 -5.98 -2.17 17.96
C ALA A 432 -6.98 -3.15 17.33
N SER A 433 -6.85 -3.42 16.05
CA SER A 433 -7.73 -4.34 15.31
C SER A 433 -7.49 -5.80 15.67
N LEU A 434 -6.24 -6.20 15.89
CA LEU A 434 -5.89 -7.60 16.15
C LEU A 434 -5.94 -7.99 17.63
N ARG A 435 -5.81 -7.02 18.56
CA ARG A 435 -5.84 -7.30 20.02
C ARG A 435 -7.14 -7.95 20.49
N CYS A 436 -8.27 -7.61 19.90
CA CYS A 436 -9.57 -8.16 20.28
C CYS A 436 -9.80 -9.61 19.80
N ILE A 437 -8.98 -10.12 18.85
CA ILE A 437 -9.15 -11.48 18.31
C ILE A 437 -8.65 -12.51 19.33
N PRO A 438 -9.49 -13.49 19.77
CA PRO A 438 -9.06 -14.56 20.68
C PRO A 438 -7.84 -15.34 20.16
N ASP A 439 -7.04 -15.90 21.08
CA ASP A 439 -5.90 -16.79 20.80
C ASP A 439 -4.83 -16.22 19.84
N THR A 440 -4.84 -14.90 19.63
CA THR A 440 -3.84 -14.20 18.80
C THR A 440 -2.66 -13.76 19.65
N VAL A 441 -1.44 -14.07 19.22
CA VAL A 441 -0.20 -13.54 19.80
C VAL A 441 0.24 -12.31 19.01
N ILE A 442 0.53 -11.18 19.69
CA ILE A 442 1.00 -9.94 19.05
C ILE A 442 2.28 -9.49 19.71
N ALA A 443 3.35 -9.42 18.92
CA ALA A 443 4.68 -9.00 19.36
C ALA A 443 5.26 -7.87 18.51
N ALA A 444 6.07 -7.00 19.14
CA ALA A 444 6.79 -5.93 18.47
C ALA A 444 8.25 -5.91 18.99
N PRO A 445 9.24 -6.18 18.14
CA PRO A 445 10.64 -6.18 18.54
C PRO A 445 11.15 -4.76 18.79
N LYS A 446 12.00 -4.58 19.83
CA LYS A 446 12.68 -3.33 20.11
C LYS A 446 13.87 -3.06 19.18
N ASP A 447 14.46 -4.12 18.64
CA ASP A 447 15.65 -4.09 17.79
C ASP A 447 15.73 -5.31 16.85
N GLU A 448 16.81 -5.39 16.07
CA GLU A 448 17.04 -6.46 15.09
C GLU A 448 17.27 -7.83 15.76
N ILE A 449 17.90 -7.88 16.92
CA ILE A 449 18.13 -9.13 17.67
C ILE A 449 16.79 -9.68 18.13
N GLU A 450 15.93 -8.85 18.67
CA GLU A 450 14.62 -9.27 19.14
C GLU A 450 13.72 -9.69 17.95
N LEU A 451 13.81 -9.01 16.78
CA LEU A 451 13.14 -9.49 15.56
C LEU A 451 13.60 -10.89 15.16
N LYS A 452 14.91 -11.15 15.13
CA LYS A 452 15.46 -12.48 14.86
C LYS A 452 14.89 -13.52 15.83
N ARG A 453 14.90 -13.25 17.12
CA ARG A 453 14.39 -14.17 18.15
C ARG A 453 12.89 -14.42 18.03
N LEU A 454 12.08 -13.41 17.72
CA LEU A 454 10.63 -13.55 17.46
C LEU A 454 10.36 -14.42 16.22
N LEU A 455 11.13 -14.24 15.14
CA LEU A 455 11.01 -15.10 13.95
C LEU A 455 11.32 -16.56 14.28
N TYR A 456 12.34 -16.82 15.10
CA TYR A 456 12.63 -18.17 15.59
C TYR A 456 11.52 -18.70 16.52
N THR A 457 10.91 -17.85 17.35
CA THR A 457 9.74 -18.22 18.16
C THR A 457 8.59 -18.70 17.27
N GLY A 458 8.39 -18.05 16.12
CA GLY A 458 7.38 -18.42 15.14
C GLY A 458 7.44 -19.87 14.66
N THR A 459 8.62 -20.49 14.64
CA THR A 459 8.75 -21.93 14.22
C THR A 459 8.05 -22.90 15.16
N GLY A 460 7.81 -22.50 16.40
CA GLY A 460 7.13 -23.29 17.43
C GLY A 460 5.63 -23.11 17.49
N ILE A 461 5.07 -22.16 16.73
CA ILE A 461 3.63 -21.86 16.74
C ILE A 461 2.85 -22.99 16.08
N LYS A 462 1.87 -23.51 16.79
CA LYS A 462 0.99 -24.59 16.32
C LYS A 462 -0.48 -24.16 16.26
N ASP A 463 -0.85 -23.21 17.11
CA ASP A 463 -2.23 -22.80 17.33
C ASP A 463 -2.37 -21.27 17.18
N GLY A 464 -3.25 -20.82 16.31
CA GLY A 464 -3.63 -19.43 16.11
C GLY A 464 -2.58 -18.55 15.42
N PRO A 465 -2.93 -17.31 15.13
CA PRO A 465 -2.02 -16.36 14.47
C PRO A 465 -0.94 -15.85 15.44
N PHE A 466 0.31 -15.85 14.97
CA PHE A 466 1.43 -15.19 15.63
C PHE A 466 1.85 -13.97 14.84
N VAL A 467 1.52 -12.78 15.33
CA VAL A 467 1.75 -11.50 14.66
C VAL A 467 3.07 -10.92 15.16
N ILE A 468 4.00 -10.69 14.24
CA ILE A 468 5.25 -9.95 14.47
C ILE A 468 5.16 -8.66 13.68
N ARG A 469 5.03 -7.53 14.37
CA ARG A 469 4.97 -6.21 13.74
C ARG A 469 6.28 -5.47 13.88
N TYR A 470 6.83 -4.94 12.78
CA TYR A 470 8.09 -4.21 12.77
C TYR A 470 8.05 -3.01 11.82
N PRO A 471 8.81 -1.92 12.10
CA PRO A 471 8.70 -0.67 11.36
C PRO A 471 9.41 -0.70 10.01
N ARG A 472 9.08 0.27 9.18
CA ARG A 472 9.87 0.64 8.01
C ARG A 472 11.20 1.30 8.43
N GLY A 473 12.30 0.93 7.80
CA GLY A 473 13.57 1.64 7.90
C GLY A 473 14.65 0.88 8.66
N LEU A 474 15.60 1.63 9.16
CA LEU A 474 16.79 1.10 9.82
C LEU A 474 16.46 0.63 11.24
N GLY A 475 17.14 -0.43 11.66
CA GLY A 475 17.20 -0.85 13.04
C GLY A 475 18.15 0.01 13.87
N GLU A 476 18.48 -0.49 15.06
CA GLU A 476 19.31 0.20 16.06
C GLU A 476 20.82 -0.06 15.86
N GLY A 477 21.20 -0.88 14.88
CA GLY A 477 22.60 -1.23 14.58
C GLY A 477 23.16 -2.32 15.48
N THR A 478 22.31 -3.22 15.97
CA THR A 478 22.76 -4.35 16.82
C THR A 478 23.50 -5.42 16.01
N ASP A 479 24.37 -6.17 16.67
CA ASP A 479 25.06 -7.33 16.05
C ASP A 479 24.16 -8.57 15.97
N TRP A 480 23.01 -8.42 15.32
CA TRP A 480 21.99 -9.46 15.21
C TRP A 480 22.45 -10.70 14.43
N ARG A 481 23.44 -10.57 13.53
CA ARG A 481 23.96 -11.69 12.74
C ARG A 481 24.64 -12.72 13.61
N ASN A 482 25.43 -12.28 14.58
CA ASN A 482 26.14 -13.11 15.52
C ASN A 482 25.32 -13.49 16.77
N ALA A 483 24.14 -12.86 16.95
CA ALA A 483 23.27 -13.14 18.08
C ALA A 483 22.70 -14.59 18.01
N THR A 484 22.72 -15.27 19.15
CA THR A 484 22.13 -16.62 19.28
C THR A 484 20.62 -16.57 19.03
N PRO A 485 20.09 -17.38 18.13
CA PRO A 485 18.68 -17.34 17.75
C PRO A 485 17.81 -18.12 18.75
N GLU A 486 17.81 -17.72 20.01
CA GLU A 486 16.98 -18.35 21.04
C GLU A 486 15.54 -17.86 20.94
N PRO A 487 14.55 -18.78 20.82
CA PRO A 487 13.14 -18.42 20.88
C PRO A 487 12.80 -17.68 22.18
N LEU A 488 11.89 -16.73 22.09
CA LEU A 488 11.39 -16.00 23.24
C LEU A 488 10.19 -16.74 23.87
N GLU A 489 10.07 -16.68 25.18
CA GLU A 489 8.87 -17.15 25.87
C GLU A 489 7.70 -16.20 25.55
N ILE A 490 6.62 -16.76 25.00
CA ILE A 490 5.44 -15.99 24.61
C ILE A 490 4.79 -15.37 25.85
N GLY A 491 4.46 -14.08 25.75
CA GLY A 491 3.87 -13.32 26.83
C GLY A 491 4.87 -12.90 27.92
N LYS A 492 6.18 -12.97 27.63
CA LYS A 492 7.23 -12.48 28.55
C LYS A 492 7.92 -11.24 27.99
N GLY A 493 7.79 -10.16 28.74
CA GLY A 493 8.53 -8.93 28.50
C GLY A 493 9.88 -8.92 29.22
N GLU A 494 10.49 -7.75 29.31
CA GLU A 494 11.81 -7.55 29.88
C GLU A 494 11.86 -6.24 30.66
N LYS A 495 12.36 -6.28 31.90
CA LYS A 495 12.70 -5.07 32.63
C LYS A 495 14.07 -4.57 32.17
N ILE A 496 14.13 -3.36 31.63
CA ILE A 496 15.38 -2.78 31.12
C ILE A 496 16.13 -2.03 32.23
N THR A 497 15.44 -1.20 33.02
CA THR A 497 16.03 -0.43 34.10
C THR A 497 15.12 -0.41 35.33
N ASP A 498 15.76 -0.38 36.51
CA ASP A 498 15.08 -0.02 37.75
C ASP A 498 14.81 1.48 37.81
N GLY A 499 13.81 1.87 38.59
CA GLY A 499 13.44 3.28 38.75
C GLY A 499 12.57 3.54 39.95
N GLU A 500 12.23 4.82 40.12
CA GLU A 500 11.44 5.33 41.25
C GLU A 500 10.22 6.09 40.67
N GLU A 501 9.14 6.13 41.44
CA GLU A 501 7.93 6.95 41.21
C GLU A 501 7.17 6.72 39.88
N VAL A 502 7.87 6.44 38.78
CA VAL A 502 7.30 6.32 37.43
C VAL A 502 7.72 5.00 36.79
N ALA A 503 6.75 4.26 36.23
CA ALA A 503 7.00 3.13 35.32
C ALA A 503 6.73 3.54 33.88
N VAL A 504 7.63 3.19 32.96
CA VAL A 504 7.44 3.34 31.51
C VAL A 504 7.28 1.96 30.89
N LEU A 505 6.11 1.70 30.30
CA LEU A 505 5.81 0.50 29.56
C LEU A 505 5.90 0.81 28.06
N ALA A 506 6.89 0.28 27.36
CA ALA A 506 7.13 0.60 25.96
C ALA A 506 7.08 -0.66 25.07
N LEU A 507 6.54 -0.52 23.85
CA LEU A 507 6.34 -1.62 22.91
C LEU A 507 6.97 -1.30 21.54
N GLY A 508 7.88 -2.16 21.10
CA GLY A 508 8.62 -1.99 19.84
C GLY A 508 9.79 -1.00 19.95
N PRO A 509 10.31 -0.44 18.84
CA PRO A 509 11.54 0.37 18.85
C PRO A 509 11.48 1.65 19.67
N VAL A 510 10.30 2.10 20.08
CA VAL A 510 10.16 3.26 20.97
C VAL A 510 10.78 3.02 22.36
N VAL A 511 11.01 1.75 22.73
CA VAL A 511 11.76 1.36 23.95
C VAL A 511 13.12 2.06 24.01
N ASN A 512 13.86 2.09 22.89
CA ASN A 512 15.21 2.66 22.85
C ASN A 512 15.19 4.17 23.10
N ARG A 513 14.20 4.89 22.58
CA ARG A 513 14.00 6.32 22.87
C ARG A 513 13.58 6.58 24.33
N ALA A 514 12.81 5.66 24.91
CA ALA A 514 12.48 5.74 26.35
C ALA A 514 13.74 5.57 27.22
N VAL A 515 14.61 4.64 26.86
CA VAL A 515 15.89 4.42 27.57
C VAL A 515 16.77 5.68 27.48
N GLU A 516 16.93 6.26 26.27
CA GLU A 516 17.70 7.49 26.06
C GLU A 516 17.15 8.66 26.90
N ALA A 517 15.83 8.86 26.89
CA ALA A 517 15.15 9.90 27.67
C ALA A 517 15.34 9.70 29.19
N ALA A 518 15.23 8.46 29.66
CA ALA A 518 15.41 8.12 31.07
C ALA A 518 16.86 8.27 31.55
N GLU A 519 17.83 7.89 30.73
CA GLU A 519 19.26 8.07 31.05
C GLU A 519 19.61 9.57 31.17
N ARG A 520 19.08 10.39 30.26
CA ARG A 520 19.24 11.83 30.31
C ARG A 520 18.66 12.40 31.60
N LEU A 521 17.42 12.04 31.95
CA LEU A 521 16.79 12.52 33.19
C LEU A 521 17.57 12.09 34.43
N ARG A 522 18.07 10.83 34.44
CA ARG A 522 18.88 10.33 35.56
C ARG A 522 20.20 11.10 35.73
N LYS A 523 20.87 11.48 34.64
CA LYS A 523 22.06 12.30 34.64
C LYS A 523 21.81 13.73 35.17
N GLU A 524 20.65 14.31 34.82
CA GLU A 524 20.31 15.69 35.20
C GLU A 524 19.75 15.80 36.62
N THR A 525 19.01 14.80 37.09
CA THR A 525 18.24 14.90 38.36
C THR A 525 18.63 13.90 39.43
N GLY A 526 19.41 12.90 39.09
CA GLY A 526 19.71 11.76 39.94
C GLY A 526 18.59 10.72 40.03
N LYS A 527 17.39 10.99 39.47
CA LYS A 527 16.21 10.11 39.45
C LYS A 527 15.89 9.63 38.05
N GLY A 528 15.31 8.43 37.94
CA GLY A 528 14.85 7.89 36.65
C GLY A 528 13.70 6.91 36.78
N PRO A 529 12.89 6.73 35.74
CA PRO A 529 11.81 5.78 35.75
C PRO A 529 12.30 4.32 35.68
N ALA A 530 11.45 3.37 36.11
CA ALA A 530 11.59 1.99 35.68
C ALA A 530 11.12 1.84 34.23
N ILE A 531 11.88 1.14 33.42
CA ILE A 531 11.54 0.92 32.00
C ILE A 531 11.35 -0.57 31.75
N PHE A 532 10.24 -0.87 31.10
CA PHE A 532 9.84 -2.21 30.72
C PHE A 532 9.67 -2.28 29.18
N ASN A 533 10.37 -3.19 28.53
CA ASN A 533 10.07 -3.63 27.18
C ASN A 533 8.93 -4.65 27.24
N VAL A 534 7.75 -4.23 26.87
CA VAL A 534 6.54 -5.07 26.91
C VAL A 534 6.68 -6.27 25.97
N ARG A 535 7.30 -6.09 24.82
CA ARG A 535 7.56 -7.09 23.77
C ARG A 535 6.30 -7.74 23.20
N PHE A 536 5.39 -8.25 24.05
CA PHE A 536 4.11 -8.84 23.66
C PHE A 536 2.95 -7.97 24.13
N LEU A 537 2.17 -7.43 23.18
CA LEU A 537 0.92 -6.78 23.51
C LEU A 537 -0.12 -7.82 23.97
N LYS A 538 -0.06 -9.02 23.36
CA LYS A 538 -0.95 -10.14 23.67
C LYS A 538 -0.22 -11.49 23.48
N PRO A 539 -0.24 -12.40 24.45
CA PRO A 539 -0.68 -12.15 25.82
C PRO A 539 0.25 -11.15 26.51
N PHE A 540 -0.32 -10.32 27.38
CA PHE A 540 0.46 -9.36 28.17
C PHE A 540 1.14 -10.05 29.35
N ASP A 541 2.37 -9.64 29.69
CA ASP A 541 3.11 -10.21 30.82
C ASP A 541 2.50 -9.79 32.17
N PRO A 542 1.86 -10.70 32.92
CA PRO A 542 1.28 -10.36 34.21
C PRO A 542 2.35 -9.91 35.22
N GLY A 543 3.58 -10.44 35.15
CA GLY A 543 4.67 -10.06 36.05
C GLY A 543 5.12 -8.61 35.86
N ILE A 544 5.22 -8.17 34.59
CA ILE A 544 5.49 -6.74 34.28
C ILE A 544 4.36 -5.86 34.82
N MET A 545 3.10 -6.25 34.62
CA MET A 545 1.99 -5.45 35.14
C MET A 545 1.94 -5.38 36.67
N GLU A 546 2.18 -6.50 37.34
CA GLU A 546 2.23 -6.53 38.81
C GLU A 546 3.38 -5.65 39.35
N GLU A 547 4.52 -5.64 38.67
CA GLU A 547 5.63 -4.78 39.05
C GLU A 547 5.36 -3.30 38.73
N ALA A 548 4.84 -2.98 37.54
CA ALA A 548 4.47 -1.63 37.14
C ALA A 548 3.35 -1.05 38.01
N ALA A 549 2.45 -1.89 38.52
CA ALA A 549 1.36 -1.48 39.40
C ALA A 549 1.82 -1.03 40.80
N ARG A 550 3.10 -1.17 41.13
CA ARG A 550 3.69 -0.60 42.36
C ARG A 550 4.00 0.89 42.25
N PHE A 551 3.99 1.42 41.03
CA PHE A 551 4.21 2.84 40.73
C PHE A 551 2.86 3.58 40.67
N LYS A 552 2.83 4.83 41.16
CA LYS A 552 1.64 5.67 41.06
C LYS A 552 1.40 6.21 39.67
N ASN A 553 2.46 6.33 38.88
CA ASN A 553 2.41 6.89 37.54
C ASN A 553 2.95 5.86 36.53
N ILE A 554 2.13 5.54 35.52
CA ILE A 554 2.52 4.69 34.40
C ILE A 554 2.45 5.52 33.10
N LEU A 555 3.54 5.51 32.34
CA LEU A 555 3.58 6.04 30.97
C LEU A 555 3.66 4.88 29.99
N THR A 556 2.71 4.78 29.07
CA THR A 556 2.77 3.80 27.97
C THR A 556 3.29 4.46 26.69
N LEU A 557 4.13 3.74 25.93
CA LEU A 557 4.72 4.20 24.67
C LEU A 557 4.51 3.15 23.59
N GLU A 558 3.89 3.55 22.47
CA GLU A 558 3.59 2.66 21.34
C GLU A 558 3.63 3.37 19.99
N ASP A 559 4.19 2.74 18.98
CA ASP A 559 4.10 3.20 17.58
C ASP A 559 2.86 2.60 16.90
N GLY A 560 1.70 2.94 17.44
CA GLY A 560 0.37 2.54 17.03
C GLY A 560 -0.66 3.54 17.54
N CYS A 561 -1.94 3.39 17.17
CA CYS A 561 -2.97 4.26 17.68
C CYS A 561 -3.21 4.00 19.18
N LEU A 562 -3.34 5.07 19.97
CA LEU A 562 -3.58 4.97 21.42
C LEU A 562 -4.87 4.22 21.77
N LYS A 563 -5.90 4.37 20.93
CA LYS A 563 -7.18 3.68 21.15
C LYS A 563 -7.07 2.22 20.72
N GLY A 564 -7.22 1.32 21.68
CA GLY A 564 -7.18 -0.13 21.44
C GLY A 564 -5.80 -0.78 21.47
N GLY A 565 -4.70 0.01 21.60
CA GLY A 565 -3.34 -0.48 21.71
C GLY A 565 -2.87 -0.73 23.14
N LEU A 566 -1.57 -0.52 23.40
CA LEU A 566 -0.93 -0.73 24.72
C LEU A 566 -1.52 0.17 25.80
N PHE A 567 -1.78 1.44 25.50
CA PHE A 567 -2.43 2.36 26.46
C PHE A 567 -3.78 1.82 26.92
N SER A 568 -4.59 1.27 26.01
CA SER A 568 -5.88 0.68 26.37
C SER A 568 -5.70 -0.57 27.23
N GLU A 569 -4.77 -1.48 26.88
CA GLU A 569 -4.50 -2.68 27.66
C GLU A 569 -4.15 -2.39 29.11
N VAL A 570 -3.22 -1.45 29.32
CA VAL A 570 -2.80 -1.03 30.67
C VAL A 570 -3.93 -0.32 31.42
N SER A 571 -4.69 0.54 30.74
CA SER A 571 -5.82 1.25 31.35
C SER A 571 -6.96 0.30 31.76
N GLU A 572 -7.27 -0.70 30.95
CA GLU A 572 -8.25 -1.75 31.23
C GLU A 572 -7.82 -2.59 32.44
N TYR A 573 -6.53 -2.93 32.53
CA TYR A 573 -5.99 -3.64 33.68
C TYR A 573 -6.16 -2.84 34.98
N VAL A 574 -5.73 -1.56 34.98
CA VAL A 574 -5.82 -0.65 36.13
C VAL A 574 -7.28 -0.46 36.57
N ALA A 575 -8.17 -0.18 35.62
CA ALA A 575 -9.60 0.03 35.88
C ALA A 575 -10.29 -1.23 36.42
N SER A 576 -10.04 -2.39 35.84
CA SER A 576 -10.66 -3.66 36.22
C SER A 576 -10.30 -4.11 37.64
N ARG A 577 -9.18 -3.63 38.18
CA ARG A 577 -8.71 -3.93 39.55
C ARG A 577 -8.91 -2.79 40.54
N GLY A 578 -9.47 -1.67 40.10
CA GLY A 578 -9.71 -0.49 40.96
C GLY A 578 -8.41 0.09 41.51
N LEU A 579 -7.30 0.05 40.76
CA LEU A 579 -6.01 0.55 41.24
C LEU A 579 -5.94 2.08 41.16
N ASP A 580 -5.40 2.70 42.24
CA ASP A 580 -5.17 4.16 42.28
C ASP A 580 -3.84 4.50 41.53
N ILE A 581 -3.87 4.43 40.21
CA ILE A 581 -2.72 4.64 39.34
C ILE A 581 -3.10 5.59 38.21
N THR A 582 -2.26 6.61 37.99
CA THR A 582 -2.39 7.47 36.82
C THR A 582 -1.73 6.83 35.63
N VAL A 583 -2.50 6.52 34.57
CA VAL A 583 -1.98 6.01 33.30
C VAL A 583 -1.98 7.12 32.27
N LYS A 584 -0.85 7.35 31.62
CA LYS A 584 -0.71 8.29 30.51
C LYS A 584 -0.13 7.55 29.31
N GLY A 585 -0.54 7.91 28.08
CA GLY A 585 -0.07 7.25 26.87
C GLY A 585 0.51 8.24 25.84
N LEU A 586 1.60 7.85 25.19
CA LEU A 586 2.10 8.46 23.97
C LEU A 586 2.04 7.43 22.83
N GLY A 587 1.46 7.83 21.72
CA GLY A 587 1.23 7.01 20.54
C GLY A 587 0.61 7.85 19.43
N ILE A 588 0.19 7.21 18.37
CA ILE A 588 -0.47 7.91 17.27
C ILE A 588 -1.84 8.41 17.76
N PRO A 589 -2.08 9.74 17.74
CA PRO A 589 -3.31 10.34 18.22
C PRO A 589 -4.49 9.99 17.29
N ASP A 590 -5.73 10.24 17.77
CA ASP A 590 -6.99 9.99 17.04
C ASP A 590 -7.16 10.95 15.85
N ARG A 591 -6.25 10.87 14.90
CA ARG A 591 -6.26 11.60 13.61
C ARG A 591 -5.38 10.90 12.60
N PHE A 592 -5.65 11.07 11.33
CA PHE A 592 -4.77 10.62 10.26
C PHE A 592 -3.49 11.46 10.20
N ILE A 593 -2.33 10.80 10.15
CA ILE A 593 -1.02 11.46 10.08
C ILE A 593 -0.62 11.60 8.63
N THR A 594 -0.46 12.83 8.18
CA THR A 594 -0.13 13.17 6.79
C THR A 594 1.34 12.85 6.44
N GLN A 595 1.66 13.02 5.16
CA GLN A 595 3.00 12.77 4.61
C GLN A 595 4.05 13.68 5.27
N ALA A 596 5.14 13.07 5.72
CA ALA A 596 6.33 13.75 6.26
C ALA A 596 7.46 12.71 6.41
N PRO A 597 8.72 13.11 6.60
CA PRO A 597 9.75 12.21 7.11
C PRO A 597 9.31 11.58 8.45
N VAL A 598 9.66 10.31 8.69
CA VAL A 598 9.26 9.59 9.93
C VAL A 598 9.66 10.34 11.20
N THR A 599 10.83 10.99 11.19
CA THR A 599 11.28 11.82 12.32
C THR A 599 10.29 12.93 12.65
N ARG A 600 9.80 13.65 11.63
CA ARG A 600 8.79 14.69 11.80
C ARG A 600 7.45 14.13 12.24
N GLN A 601 7.04 12.97 11.71
CA GLN A 601 5.81 12.30 12.16
C GLN A 601 5.88 11.87 13.62
N ARG A 602 7.05 11.42 14.10
CA ARG A 602 7.28 11.12 15.53
C ARG A 602 7.11 12.36 16.39
N GLU A 603 7.67 13.51 15.99
CA GLU A 603 7.47 14.78 16.69
C GLU A 603 5.98 15.15 16.76
N LEU A 604 5.25 15.05 15.65
CA LEU A 604 3.81 15.32 15.58
C LEU A 604 2.97 14.40 16.46
N CYS A 605 3.45 13.20 16.74
CA CYS A 605 2.79 12.20 17.60
C CYS A 605 3.34 12.19 19.03
N GLY A 606 4.39 12.97 19.34
CA GLY A 606 5.04 12.99 20.66
C GLY A 606 5.82 11.72 20.96
N LEU A 607 6.34 11.04 19.92
CA LEU A 607 7.14 9.81 20.01
C LEU A 607 8.64 10.06 19.79
N ASP A 608 9.06 11.31 19.78
CA ASP A 608 10.46 11.71 19.79
C ASP A 608 11.04 11.73 21.22
N THR A 609 12.35 11.63 21.34
CA THR A 609 13.04 11.54 22.64
C THR A 609 12.78 12.76 23.52
N GLU A 610 12.70 13.98 22.95
CA GLU A 610 12.46 15.21 23.71
C GLU A 610 11.06 15.23 24.35
N ARG A 611 10.06 14.83 23.63
CA ARG A 611 8.70 14.76 24.15
C ARG A 611 8.58 13.66 25.20
N ILE A 612 9.16 12.49 24.96
CA ILE A 612 9.18 11.38 25.93
C ILE A 612 9.88 11.83 27.22
N TYR A 613 11.04 12.49 27.12
CA TYR A 613 11.75 13.07 28.26
C TYR A 613 10.86 14.03 29.07
N SER A 614 10.22 14.98 28.38
CA SER A 614 9.38 15.99 29.03
C SER A 614 8.18 15.36 29.75
N GLU A 615 7.58 14.33 29.18
CA GLU A 615 6.45 13.60 29.80
C GLU A 615 6.90 12.81 31.03
N ILE A 616 8.04 12.11 30.95
CA ILE A 616 8.61 11.40 32.10
C ILE A 616 8.92 12.40 33.23
N ALA A 617 9.64 13.48 32.93
CA ALA A 617 10.00 14.51 33.90
C ALA A 617 8.77 15.15 34.57
N GLY A 618 7.70 15.39 33.78
CA GLY A 618 6.45 15.94 34.31
C GLY A 618 5.68 14.99 35.24
N LEU A 619 5.92 13.68 35.15
CA LEU A 619 5.32 12.69 36.06
C LEU A 619 6.07 12.58 37.39
N PHE A 620 7.35 12.95 37.46
CA PHE A 620 8.12 13.07 38.72
C PHE A 620 7.77 14.32 39.53
N GLN A 621 7.14 15.32 38.93
CA GLN A 621 6.79 16.58 39.59
C GLN A 621 5.38 16.58 40.22
N LYS A 622 4.60 15.54 39.98
CA LYS A 622 3.24 15.33 40.51
C LYS A 622 3.24 14.37 41.68
#